data_33a5cb836c6aa7c5c3557f22827142fd
#
_entry.id   33a5cb836c6aa7c5c3557f22827142fd
#
_cell.length_a   1.000
_cell.length_b   1.000
_cell.length_c   1.000
_cell.angle_alpha   90.00
_cell.angle_beta   90.00
_cell.angle_gamma   90.00
#
_symmetry.space_group_name_H-M   'P 1'
#
loop_
_entity.id
_entity.type
_entity.pdbx_description
1 polymer ?
#
loop_
_entity_poly.entity_id
_entity_poly.type
_entity_poly.pdbx_seq_one_letter_code
_entity_poly.pdbx_strand_id
1 'polypeptide(L)'
;MEGLQPIFRRVAGIDVHRMLHVVKIVVERPDGSIEQSSREFGGFKRDCRALSVWLVEMNVELVVMESTGIYWKSLYSHIERAGIEAWVANAHFVKHVPGRKTDMSDSQWLAVLARFGLVRGSFIPPQDLRELRMVSRYRRKLNAMHASEINRLHKILDDGGIKLGGVVSDINGVSARAMVVGLIEGKPIGELLDMARGALKLKREDLQAALDGDLTKRHMFVLTHLHAHISILEKDLAELDAYILGAMTPYHWAHRLLQTIPGIDQIASALILIEIGDDMTRFGAPDRLAAWAALCPGNNESAGKRKSGKTRKGNAIIRYILCECANAARMTKSSLAAKYKSLMVRKTHKKSIVAFAHKMIRLIYVMLARKEPYRDPMVDYDAMSAKKNAPRWIKQLKMIGQWPGQTPAPVST
;
A
#
# COMPACT_ATOMS: atom_id res chain seq x y z
N MET A 1 -27.33 -21.21 16.70
CA MET A 1 -27.37 -21.02 15.23
C MET A 1 -28.49 -21.86 14.62
N GLU A 2 -29.63 -21.86 15.29
CA GLU A 2 -30.84 -22.55 14.81
C GLU A 2 -31.26 -21.96 13.46
N GLY A 3 -31.60 -22.83 12.49
CA GLY A 3 -32.06 -22.45 11.15
C GLY A 3 -30.99 -22.18 10.08
N LEU A 4 -29.69 -22.20 10.41
CA LEU A 4 -28.63 -22.07 9.41
C LEU A 4 -28.22 -23.46 8.88
N GLN A 5 -28.17 -23.60 7.56
CA GLN A 5 -27.62 -24.80 6.91
C GLN A 5 -26.09 -24.73 6.84
N PRO A 6 -25.35 -25.80 7.18
CA PRO A 6 -23.90 -25.81 7.06
C PRO A 6 -23.46 -25.83 5.59
N ILE A 7 -22.44 -25.05 5.27
CA ILE A 7 -21.81 -25.02 3.94
C ILE A 7 -20.74 -26.12 3.84
N PHE A 8 -20.05 -26.39 4.93
CA PHE A 8 -19.02 -27.41 5.04
C PHE A 8 -19.39 -28.42 6.13
N ARG A 9 -19.15 -29.70 5.89
CA ARG A 9 -19.44 -30.77 6.85
C ARG A 9 -18.25 -31.11 7.75
N ARG A 10 -17.01 -30.89 7.27
CA ARG A 10 -15.77 -31.28 7.96
C ARG A 10 -14.83 -30.08 8.03
N VAL A 11 -14.83 -29.36 9.14
CA VAL A 11 -14.10 -28.10 9.31
C VAL A 11 -13.17 -28.18 10.50
N ALA A 12 -11.93 -27.71 10.31
CA ALA A 12 -10.97 -27.53 11.40
C ALA A 12 -10.80 -26.03 11.71
N GLY A 13 -10.93 -25.68 12.97
CA GLY A 13 -10.51 -24.39 13.48
C GLY A 13 -9.18 -24.52 14.21
N ILE A 14 -8.25 -23.61 13.96
CA ILE A 14 -6.92 -23.64 14.57
C ILE A 14 -6.66 -22.31 15.27
N ASP A 15 -6.41 -22.39 16.57
CA ASP A 15 -5.82 -21.28 17.33
C ASP A 15 -4.29 -21.40 17.24
N VAL A 16 -3.67 -20.37 16.62
CA VAL A 16 -2.26 -20.42 16.22
C VAL A 16 -1.43 -19.55 17.14
N HIS A 17 -0.58 -20.18 17.93
CA HIS A 17 0.47 -19.52 18.71
C HIS A 17 1.86 -19.82 18.14
N ARG A 18 2.89 -19.16 18.70
CA ARG A 18 4.28 -19.33 18.25
C ARG A 18 4.78 -20.78 18.35
N MET A 19 4.48 -21.45 19.47
CA MET A 19 5.02 -22.77 19.82
C MET A 19 3.94 -23.82 20.03
N LEU A 20 2.67 -23.44 19.86
CA LEU A 20 1.52 -24.30 20.08
C LEU A 20 0.43 -24.01 19.07
N HIS A 21 -0.17 -25.04 18.51
CA HIS A 21 -1.35 -24.97 17.65
C HIS A 21 -2.45 -25.83 18.26
N VAL A 22 -3.54 -25.20 18.70
CA VAL A 22 -4.71 -25.91 19.25
C VAL A 22 -5.71 -26.09 18.12
N VAL A 23 -5.95 -27.35 17.75
CA VAL A 23 -6.82 -27.71 16.62
C VAL A 23 -8.09 -28.36 17.12
N LYS A 24 -9.22 -27.88 16.62
CA LYS A 24 -10.53 -28.47 16.84
C LYS A 24 -11.16 -28.80 15.49
N ILE A 25 -11.48 -30.09 15.27
CA ILE A 25 -12.20 -30.57 14.08
C ILE A 25 -13.66 -30.78 14.45
N VAL A 26 -14.56 -30.29 13.62
CA VAL A 26 -16.00 -30.47 13.72
C VAL A 26 -16.46 -31.24 12.48
N VAL A 27 -17.02 -32.41 12.68
CA VAL A 27 -17.52 -33.29 11.62
C VAL A 27 -19.02 -33.48 11.78
N GLU A 28 -19.79 -33.24 10.75
CA GLU A 28 -21.19 -33.62 10.65
C GLU A 28 -21.31 -34.98 9.98
N ARG A 29 -21.92 -35.91 10.69
CA ARG A 29 -22.22 -37.26 10.17
C ARG A 29 -23.46 -37.22 9.28
N PRO A 30 -23.69 -38.25 8.44
CA PRO A 30 -24.88 -38.34 7.60
C PRO A 30 -26.21 -38.33 8.36
N ASP A 31 -26.21 -38.73 9.61
CA ASP A 31 -27.36 -38.70 10.52
C ASP A 31 -27.61 -37.32 11.15
N GLY A 32 -26.78 -36.31 10.80
CA GLY A 32 -26.86 -34.97 11.36
C GLY A 32 -26.17 -34.80 12.73
N SER A 33 -25.64 -35.88 13.32
CA SER A 33 -24.89 -35.80 14.58
C SER A 33 -23.54 -35.11 14.38
N ILE A 34 -23.10 -34.37 15.42
CA ILE A 34 -21.84 -33.61 15.40
C ILE A 34 -20.79 -34.31 16.24
N GLU A 35 -19.74 -34.75 15.57
CA GLU A 35 -18.54 -35.27 16.21
C GLU A 35 -17.46 -34.19 16.31
N GLN A 36 -16.74 -34.16 17.43
CA GLN A 36 -15.66 -33.22 17.65
C GLN A 36 -14.39 -33.95 18.09
N SER A 37 -13.29 -33.59 17.44
CA SER A 37 -11.95 -34.07 17.80
C SER A 37 -11.05 -32.89 18.12
N SER A 38 -10.19 -33.02 19.13
CA SER A 38 -9.26 -31.98 19.52
C SER A 38 -7.86 -32.58 19.69
N ARG A 39 -6.86 -31.87 19.14
CA ARG A 39 -5.43 -32.18 19.33
C ARG A 39 -4.61 -30.91 19.44
N GLU A 40 -3.50 -31.02 20.16
CA GLU A 40 -2.48 -29.98 20.25
C GLU A 40 -1.22 -30.40 19.49
N PHE A 41 -0.60 -29.47 18.79
CA PHE A 41 0.63 -29.68 18.03
C PHE A 41 1.62 -28.59 18.37
N GLY A 42 2.92 -28.94 18.36
CA GLY A 42 3.99 -27.94 18.52
C GLY A 42 4.12 -27.00 17.33
N GLY A 43 4.95 -25.96 17.49
CA GLY A 43 5.22 -24.98 16.45
C GLY A 43 6.36 -25.32 15.49
N PHE A 44 7.00 -26.49 15.62
CA PHE A 44 8.09 -26.88 14.73
C PHE A 44 7.57 -27.43 13.40
N LYS A 45 8.43 -27.43 12.38
CA LYS A 45 8.10 -27.92 11.04
C LYS A 45 7.58 -29.37 11.03
N ARG A 46 8.15 -30.23 11.88
CA ARG A 46 7.69 -31.63 12.05
C ARG A 46 6.25 -31.70 12.55
N ASP A 47 5.91 -30.81 13.50
CA ASP A 47 4.59 -30.78 14.13
C ASP A 47 3.53 -30.23 13.16
N CYS A 48 3.87 -29.21 12.36
CA CYS A 48 3.02 -28.72 11.28
C CYS A 48 2.76 -29.81 10.22
N ARG A 49 3.76 -30.68 9.92
CA ARG A 49 3.57 -31.81 9.01
C ARG A 49 2.62 -32.86 9.62
N ALA A 50 2.84 -33.22 10.89
CA ALA A 50 1.97 -34.17 11.60
C ALA A 50 0.53 -33.66 11.68
N LEU A 51 0.34 -32.34 11.93
CA LEU A 51 -0.95 -31.70 11.90
C LEU A 51 -1.61 -31.81 10.52
N SER A 52 -0.89 -31.53 9.43
CA SER A 52 -1.43 -31.62 8.07
C SER A 52 -1.82 -33.06 7.71
N VAL A 53 -1.04 -34.09 8.11
CA VAL A 53 -1.36 -35.48 7.91
C VAL A 53 -2.65 -35.84 8.65
N TRP A 54 -2.78 -35.45 9.92
CA TRP A 54 -4.00 -35.70 10.69
C TRP A 54 -5.25 -35.05 10.07
N LEU A 55 -5.13 -33.80 9.53
CA LEU A 55 -6.24 -33.16 8.84
C LEU A 55 -6.69 -33.94 7.58
N VAL A 56 -5.73 -34.49 6.82
CA VAL A 56 -6.02 -35.33 5.65
C VAL A 56 -6.71 -36.63 6.07
N GLU A 57 -6.21 -37.31 7.10
CA GLU A 57 -6.83 -38.57 7.65
C GLU A 57 -8.27 -38.32 8.08
N MET A 58 -8.56 -37.15 8.66
CA MET A 58 -9.90 -36.77 9.09
C MET A 58 -10.78 -36.23 7.94
N ASN A 59 -10.28 -36.25 6.70
CA ASN A 59 -10.94 -35.71 5.50
C ASN A 59 -11.50 -34.29 5.70
N VAL A 60 -10.71 -33.40 6.27
CA VAL A 60 -11.09 -32.01 6.51
C VAL A 60 -11.23 -31.27 5.18
N GLU A 61 -12.38 -30.65 4.95
CA GLU A 61 -12.69 -29.85 3.74
C GLU A 61 -12.13 -28.44 3.81
N LEU A 62 -12.19 -27.85 5.00
CA LEU A 62 -11.78 -26.45 5.23
C LEU A 62 -11.05 -26.31 6.57
N VAL A 63 -9.92 -25.63 6.54
CA VAL A 63 -9.21 -25.19 7.74
C VAL A 63 -9.37 -23.69 7.91
N VAL A 64 -9.71 -23.22 9.11
CA VAL A 64 -9.77 -21.80 9.45
C VAL A 64 -8.84 -21.49 10.61
N MET A 65 -8.01 -20.46 10.43
CA MET A 65 -7.09 -19.98 11.45
C MET A 65 -7.16 -18.46 11.59
N GLU A 66 -6.87 -17.95 12.79
CA GLU A 66 -6.82 -16.51 13.02
C GLU A 66 -5.48 -15.92 12.51
N SER A 67 -5.53 -14.69 11.98
CA SER A 67 -4.36 -13.97 11.45
C SER A 67 -3.48 -13.38 12.57
N THR A 68 -3.10 -14.16 13.58
CA THR A 68 -2.27 -13.70 14.68
C THR A 68 -0.80 -13.60 14.28
N GLY A 69 -0.29 -12.38 14.18
CA GLY A 69 1.11 -12.10 13.85
C GLY A 69 1.56 -12.72 12.51
N ILE A 70 2.70 -13.45 12.56
CA ILE A 70 3.26 -14.16 11.40
C ILE A 70 3.16 -15.69 11.53
N TYR A 71 2.70 -16.19 12.67
CA TYR A 71 2.82 -17.61 13.04
C TYR A 71 1.97 -18.54 12.16
N TRP A 72 0.86 -18.04 11.65
CA TRP A 72 -0.02 -18.78 10.75
C TRP A 72 0.66 -19.13 9.40
N LYS A 73 1.67 -18.37 8.95
CA LYS A 73 2.25 -18.51 7.59
C LYS A 73 2.89 -19.87 7.33
N SER A 74 3.67 -20.38 8.30
CA SER A 74 4.33 -21.68 8.18
C SER A 74 3.30 -22.79 8.12
N LEU A 75 2.34 -22.77 9.04
CA LEU A 75 1.25 -23.76 9.10
C LEU A 75 0.40 -23.71 7.83
N TYR A 76 -0.02 -22.52 7.39
CA TYR A 76 -0.78 -22.32 6.15
C TYR A 76 -0.10 -22.99 4.95
N SER A 77 1.22 -22.80 4.79
CA SER A 77 1.97 -23.40 3.69
C SER A 77 2.01 -24.94 3.75
N HIS A 78 1.94 -25.56 4.93
CA HIS A 78 1.86 -27.01 5.06
C HIS A 78 0.47 -27.53 4.71
N ILE A 79 -0.58 -26.84 5.13
CA ILE A 79 -1.98 -27.18 4.83
C ILE A 79 -2.25 -27.02 3.32
N GLU A 80 -1.78 -25.89 2.73
CA GLU A 80 -1.89 -25.64 1.29
C GLU A 80 -1.22 -26.74 0.45
N ARG A 81 -0.01 -27.20 0.85
CA ARG A 81 0.69 -28.33 0.17
C ARG A 81 -0.02 -29.67 0.34
N ALA A 82 -0.78 -29.85 1.40
CA ALA A 82 -1.61 -31.03 1.62
C ALA A 82 -2.91 -31.00 0.77
N GLY A 83 -3.14 -29.92 0.00
CA GLY A 83 -4.32 -29.78 -0.85
C GLY A 83 -5.61 -29.42 -0.13
N ILE A 84 -5.52 -29.02 1.15
CA ILE A 84 -6.69 -28.64 1.95
C ILE A 84 -6.94 -27.14 1.80
N GLU A 85 -8.20 -26.77 1.59
CA GLU A 85 -8.59 -25.35 1.58
C GLU A 85 -8.35 -24.72 2.95
N ALA A 86 -7.67 -23.55 2.97
CA ALA A 86 -7.33 -22.87 4.21
C ALA A 86 -7.72 -21.38 4.17
N TRP A 87 -8.44 -20.94 5.18
CA TRP A 87 -8.83 -19.54 5.37
C TRP A 87 -8.07 -18.94 6.55
N VAL A 88 -7.53 -17.76 6.33
CA VAL A 88 -6.97 -16.93 7.39
C VAL A 88 -7.99 -15.85 7.72
N ALA A 89 -8.64 -15.96 8.85
CA ALA A 89 -9.68 -15.08 9.29
C ALA A 89 -9.10 -13.84 9.99
N ASN A 90 -9.74 -12.68 9.81
CA ASN A 90 -9.36 -11.48 10.52
C ASN A 90 -9.98 -11.49 11.92
N ALA A 91 -9.15 -11.43 12.97
CA ALA A 91 -9.54 -11.39 14.38
C ALA A 91 -10.67 -10.40 14.70
N HIS A 92 -10.65 -9.23 14.07
CA HIS A 92 -11.69 -8.22 14.27
C HIS A 92 -13.07 -8.72 13.84
N PHE A 93 -13.18 -9.42 12.72
CA PHE A 93 -14.47 -9.93 12.26
C PHE A 93 -14.93 -11.11 13.12
N VAL A 94 -14.03 -12.01 13.49
CA VAL A 94 -14.35 -13.15 14.37
C VAL A 94 -14.92 -12.70 15.70
N LYS A 95 -14.33 -11.67 16.33
CA LYS A 95 -14.76 -11.13 17.63
C LYS A 95 -16.10 -10.40 17.60
N HIS A 96 -16.56 -9.96 16.43
CA HIS A 96 -17.81 -9.19 16.30
C HIS A 96 -19.00 -10.03 15.84
N VAL A 97 -18.84 -11.34 15.67
CA VAL A 97 -19.98 -12.23 15.42
C VAL A 97 -20.71 -12.50 16.72
N PRO A 98 -22.02 -12.16 16.83
CA PRO A 98 -22.77 -12.40 18.04
C PRO A 98 -23.02 -13.90 18.28
N GLY A 99 -23.28 -14.28 19.52
CA GLY A 99 -23.68 -15.65 19.86
C GLY A 99 -22.56 -16.58 20.32
N ARG A 100 -21.35 -16.07 20.61
CA ARG A 100 -20.28 -16.86 21.23
C ARG A 100 -20.71 -17.29 22.64
N LYS A 101 -20.74 -18.61 22.90
CA LYS A 101 -20.87 -19.16 24.26
C LYS A 101 -19.52 -19.06 24.97
N THR A 102 -19.55 -18.69 26.25
CA THR A 102 -18.34 -18.52 27.10
C THR A 102 -17.47 -19.78 27.19
N ASP A 103 -18.08 -20.95 27.06
CA ASP A 103 -17.43 -22.26 27.23
C ASP A 103 -16.79 -22.80 25.93
N MET A 104 -16.87 -22.07 24.82
CA MET A 104 -16.24 -22.46 23.54
C MET A 104 -14.80 -21.96 23.45
N SER A 105 -13.86 -22.87 23.13
CA SER A 105 -12.50 -22.53 22.77
C SER A 105 -12.43 -21.68 21.48
N ASP A 106 -11.38 -20.88 21.31
CA ASP A 106 -11.21 -20.04 20.10
C ASP A 106 -11.15 -20.89 18.81
N SER A 107 -10.47 -22.05 18.84
CA SER A 107 -10.43 -22.99 17.73
C SER A 107 -11.79 -23.57 17.39
N GLN A 108 -12.60 -23.93 18.41
CA GLN A 108 -13.97 -24.43 18.20
C GLN A 108 -14.87 -23.36 17.61
N TRP A 109 -14.77 -22.12 18.11
CA TRP A 109 -15.56 -21.00 17.59
C TRP A 109 -15.24 -20.71 16.12
N LEU A 110 -13.94 -20.73 15.74
CA LEU A 110 -13.52 -20.59 14.35
C LEU A 110 -14.12 -21.68 13.45
N ALA A 111 -14.07 -22.95 13.88
CA ALA A 111 -14.63 -24.07 13.13
C ALA A 111 -16.15 -23.91 12.93
N VAL A 112 -16.87 -23.53 13.98
CA VAL A 112 -18.33 -23.31 13.91
C VAL A 112 -18.66 -22.15 12.97
N LEU A 113 -17.98 -21.02 13.07
CA LEU A 113 -18.23 -19.87 12.19
C LEU A 113 -17.95 -20.20 10.72
N ALA A 114 -16.87 -20.92 10.45
CA ALA A 114 -16.51 -21.31 9.09
C ALA A 114 -17.52 -22.31 8.50
N ARG A 115 -17.96 -23.27 9.29
CA ARG A 115 -18.95 -24.27 8.89
C ARG A 115 -20.23 -23.64 8.34
N PHE A 116 -20.69 -22.54 8.91
CA PHE A 116 -21.88 -21.80 8.48
C PHE A 116 -21.57 -20.62 7.54
N GLY A 117 -20.32 -20.44 7.07
CA GLY A 117 -19.94 -19.33 6.20
C GLY A 117 -20.04 -17.93 6.85
N LEU A 118 -20.09 -17.87 8.18
CA LEU A 118 -20.19 -16.62 8.94
C LEU A 118 -18.85 -15.88 9.04
N VAL A 119 -17.76 -16.54 8.69
CA VAL A 119 -16.43 -15.94 8.57
C VAL A 119 -15.92 -16.12 7.15
N ARG A 120 -15.17 -15.14 6.66
CA ARG A 120 -14.54 -15.18 5.32
C ARG A 120 -13.03 -15.17 5.45
N GLY A 121 -12.37 -15.96 4.60
CA GLY A 121 -10.93 -15.93 4.46
C GLY A 121 -10.44 -14.58 3.93
N SER A 122 -9.33 -14.10 4.48
CA SER A 122 -8.59 -12.99 3.91
C SER A 122 -7.92 -13.44 2.60
N PHE A 123 -7.73 -12.50 1.68
CA PHE A 123 -6.96 -12.79 0.47
C PHE A 123 -5.50 -13.12 0.82
N ILE A 124 -5.07 -14.33 0.49
CA ILE A 124 -3.69 -14.81 0.58
C ILE A 124 -3.20 -15.07 -0.85
N PRO A 125 -2.13 -14.39 -1.30
CA PRO A 125 -1.59 -14.62 -2.63
C PRO A 125 -0.92 -16.00 -2.74
N PRO A 126 -0.65 -16.47 -3.98
CA PRO A 126 0.17 -17.67 -4.23
C PRO A 126 1.50 -17.63 -3.47
N GLN A 127 2.10 -18.80 -3.26
CA GLN A 127 3.27 -18.93 -2.38
C GLN A 127 4.44 -18.06 -2.82
N ASP A 128 4.75 -18.00 -4.10
CA ASP A 128 5.82 -17.19 -4.68
C ASP A 128 5.63 -15.69 -4.42
N LEU A 129 4.43 -15.14 -4.70
CA LEU A 129 4.13 -13.74 -4.39
C LEU A 129 4.09 -13.48 -2.88
N ARG A 130 3.68 -14.47 -2.07
CA ARG A 130 3.69 -14.36 -0.62
C ARG A 130 5.11 -14.26 -0.06
N GLU A 131 6.04 -14.99 -0.66
CA GLU A 131 7.47 -14.90 -0.33
C GLU A 131 8.07 -13.55 -0.78
N LEU A 132 7.76 -13.11 -1.99
CA LEU A 132 8.18 -11.79 -2.49
C LEU A 132 7.65 -10.62 -1.65
N ARG A 133 6.50 -10.76 -0.98
CA ARG A 133 6.04 -9.76 0.00
C ARG A 133 7.06 -9.50 1.12
N MET A 134 7.84 -10.49 1.52
CA MET A 134 8.91 -10.29 2.51
C MET A 134 9.98 -9.36 1.96
N VAL A 135 10.43 -9.61 0.74
CA VAL A 135 11.46 -8.81 0.03
C VAL A 135 10.96 -7.37 -0.19
N SER A 136 9.75 -7.21 -0.73
CA SER A 136 9.15 -5.89 -0.99
C SER A 136 8.98 -5.04 0.28
N ARG A 137 8.64 -5.67 1.39
CA ARG A 137 8.50 -4.99 2.69
C ARG A 137 9.84 -4.60 3.29
N TYR A 138 10.85 -5.43 3.10
CA TYR A 138 12.22 -5.10 3.49
C TYR A 138 12.75 -3.92 2.66
N ARG A 139 12.58 -3.96 1.33
CA ARG A 139 12.89 -2.84 0.44
C ARG A 139 12.24 -1.53 0.91
N ARG A 140 10.94 -1.57 1.24
CA ARG A 140 10.24 -0.39 1.75
C ARG A 140 10.86 0.14 3.03
N LYS A 141 11.33 -0.73 3.94
CA LYS A 141 12.00 -0.33 5.17
C LYS A 141 13.33 0.36 4.86
N LEU A 142 14.14 -0.20 3.96
CA LEU A 142 15.41 0.42 3.55
C LEU A 142 15.17 1.78 2.86
N ASN A 143 14.14 1.90 2.01
CA ASN A 143 13.79 3.19 1.39
C ASN A 143 13.40 4.26 2.43
N ALA A 144 12.70 3.86 3.49
CA ALA A 144 12.38 4.78 4.59
C ALA A 144 13.63 5.17 5.41
N MET A 145 14.58 4.24 5.59
CA MET A 145 15.87 4.52 6.23
C MET A 145 16.69 5.48 5.36
N HIS A 146 16.77 5.23 4.05
CA HIS A 146 17.45 6.12 3.10
C HIS A 146 16.91 7.55 3.18
N ALA A 147 15.58 7.73 3.12
CA ALA A 147 14.96 9.05 3.27
C ALA A 147 15.28 9.70 4.64
N SER A 148 15.37 8.89 5.71
CA SER A 148 15.75 9.38 7.03
C SER A 148 17.20 9.87 7.07
N GLU A 149 18.14 9.16 6.42
CA GLU A 149 19.55 9.57 6.36
C GLU A 149 19.72 10.85 5.52
N ILE A 150 18.99 10.99 4.40
CA ILE A 150 18.97 12.23 3.62
C ILE A 150 18.47 13.42 4.47
N ASN A 151 17.44 13.21 5.28
CA ASN A 151 16.94 14.26 6.18
C ASN A 151 17.97 14.61 7.28
N ARG A 152 18.76 13.64 7.76
CA ARG A 152 19.86 13.90 8.70
C ARG A 152 20.99 14.66 8.05
N LEU A 153 21.35 14.30 6.81
CA LEU A 153 22.33 15.03 6.00
C LEU A 153 21.97 16.52 5.92
N HIS A 154 20.72 16.84 5.57
CA HIS A 154 20.22 18.20 5.56
C HIS A 154 20.45 18.91 6.91
N LYS A 155 20.07 18.25 8.02
CA LYS A 155 20.19 18.85 9.36
C LYS A 155 21.64 19.15 9.76
N ILE A 156 22.57 18.25 9.43
CA ILE A 156 24.00 18.45 9.76
C ILE A 156 24.60 19.55 8.90
N LEU A 157 24.24 19.67 7.62
CA LEU A 157 24.64 20.78 6.78
C LEU A 157 24.07 22.11 7.30
N ASP A 158 22.79 22.13 7.64
CA ASP A 158 22.11 23.31 8.20
C ASP A 158 22.72 23.77 9.54
N ASP A 159 23.14 22.81 10.40
CA ASP A 159 23.79 23.10 11.68
C ASP A 159 25.15 23.75 11.49
N GLY A 160 25.90 23.35 10.46
CA GLY A 160 27.15 23.99 10.03
C GLY A 160 26.99 25.24 9.15
N GLY A 161 25.77 25.79 9.01
CA GLY A 161 25.51 26.98 8.21
C GLY A 161 25.37 26.75 6.71
N ILE A 162 25.59 25.50 6.21
CA ILE A 162 25.50 25.18 4.78
C ILE A 162 24.02 25.06 4.36
N LYS A 163 23.54 25.96 3.52
CA LYS A 163 22.13 26.07 3.08
C LYS A 163 21.88 25.48 1.69
N LEU A 164 22.68 24.50 1.29
CA LEU A 164 22.62 23.88 -0.05
C LEU A 164 21.22 23.42 -0.44
N GLY A 165 20.45 22.87 0.50
CA GLY A 165 19.06 22.43 0.29
C GLY A 165 18.07 23.53 -0.08
N GLY A 166 18.40 24.82 0.13
CA GLY A 166 17.60 25.98 -0.29
C GLY A 166 17.80 26.35 -1.76
N VAL A 167 18.92 25.95 -2.37
CA VAL A 167 19.29 26.29 -3.76
C VAL A 167 19.08 25.14 -4.72
N VAL A 168 19.39 23.90 -4.27
CA VAL A 168 19.21 22.68 -5.07
C VAL A 168 17.81 22.10 -4.90
N SER A 169 17.28 21.49 -5.93
CA SER A 169 15.98 20.81 -5.87
C SER A 169 16.04 19.46 -5.13
N ASP A 170 17.22 18.83 -5.13
CA ASP A 170 17.48 17.54 -4.49
C ASP A 170 18.92 17.51 -3.96
N ILE A 171 19.07 17.34 -2.65
CA ILE A 171 20.39 17.29 -1.99
C ILE A 171 21.15 16.01 -2.37
N ASN A 172 20.45 14.95 -2.75
CA ASN A 172 21.04 13.70 -3.22
C ASN A 172 21.22 13.66 -4.75
N GLY A 173 20.85 14.73 -5.45
CA GLY A 173 21.07 14.89 -6.89
C GLY A 173 22.56 15.00 -7.24
N VAL A 174 22.91 14.70 -8.49
CA VAL A 174 24.30 14.56 -8.98
C VAL A 174 25.21 15.71 -8.55
N SER A 175 24.80 16.97 -8.76
CA SER A 175 25.63 18.13 -8.42
C SER A 175 25.75 18.32 -6.90
N ALA A 176 24.63 18.28 -6.17
CA ALA A 176 24.62 18.50 -4.73
C ALA A 176 25.40 17.41 -4.00
N ARG A 177 25.26 16.15 -4.41
CA ARG A 177 26.02 15.02 -3.87
C ARG A 177 27.53 15.18 -4.10
N ALA A 178 27.94 15.61 -5.30
CA ALA A 178 29.34 15.90 -5.58
C ALA A 178 29.88 17.03 -4.69
N MET A 179 29.09 18.10 -4.47
CA MET A 179 29.45 19.19 -3.55
C MET A 179 29.55 18.71 -2.11
N VAL A 180 28.64 17.87 -1.63
CA VAL A 180 28.71 17.29 -0.29
C VAL A 180 29.96 16.42 -0.12
N VAL A 181 30.32 15.60 -1.11
CA VAL A 181 31.58 14.84 -1.09
C VAL A 181 32.78 15.77 -1.09
N GLY A 182 32.78 16.80 -1.92
CA GLY A 182 33.85 17.81 -1.94
C GLY A 182 33.99 18.57 -0.62
N LEU A 183 32.87 18.88 0.06
CA LEU A 183 32.90 19.44 1.42
C LEU A 183 33.57 18.46 2.40
N ILE A 184 33.22 17.18 2.36
CA ILE A 184 33.84 16.12 3.20
C ILE A 184 35.35 16.03 2.91
N GLU A 185 35.78 16.19 1.67
CA GLU A 185 37.18 16.18 1.27
C GLU A 185 37.93 17.51 1.60
N GLY A 186 37.22 18.53 2.08
CA GLY A 186 37.81 19.83 2.40
C GLY A 186 38.17 20.67 1.18
N LYS A 187 37.50 20.47 0.05
CA LYS A 187 37.72 21.24 -1.19
C LYS A 187 37.32 22.71 -1.02
N PRO A 188 38.04 23.63 -1.64
CA PRO A 188 37.69 25.05 -1.60
C PRO A 188 36.38 25.29 -2.35
N ILE A 189 35.63 26.38 -1.93
CA ILE A 189 34.32 26.72 -2.49
C ILE A 189 34.34 26.82 -4.02
N GLY A 190 35.40 27.38 -4.59
CA GLY A 190 35.56 27.51 -6.04
C GLY A 190 35.42 26.17 -6.78
N GLU A 191 36.09 25.12 -6.31
CA GLU A 191 35.98 23.78 -6.88
C GLU A 191 34.58 23.17 -6.71
N LEU A 192 33.93 23.42 -5.56
CA LEU A 192 32.56 22.97 -5.32
C LEU A 192 31.58 23.60 -6.31
N LEU A 193 31.74 24.89 -6.60
CA LEU A 193 30.92 25.62 -7.57
C LEU A 193 31.05 25.03 -8.99
N ASP A 194 32.22 24.53 -9.36
CA ASP A 194 32.48 23.94 -10.68
C ASP A 194 31.84 22.56 -10.85
N MET A 195 31.40 21.91 -9.75
CA MET A 195 30.60 20.67 -9.76
C MET A 195 29.14 20.89 -10.18
N ALA A 196 28.67 22.14 -10.28
CA ALA A 196 27.30 22.47 -10.70
C ALA A 196 27.06 22.03 -12.16
N ARG A 197 25.92 21.41 -12.41
CA ARG A 197 25.48 20.95 -13.75
C ARG A 197 24.14 21.54 -14.14
N GLY A 198 23.92 21.65 -15.47
CA GLY A 198 22.66 22.13 -16.04
C GLY A 198 22.24 23.51 -15.53
N ALA A 199 20.99 23.71 -15.22
CA ALA A 199 20.45 24.98 -14.74
C ALA A 199 21.06 25.49 -13.41
N LEU A 200 21.69 24.59 -12.63
CA LEU A 200 22.34 24.98 -11.39
C LEU A 200 23.55 25.87 -11.60
N LYS A 201 24.21 25.80 -12.78
CA LYS A 201 25.31 26.70 -13.17
C LYS A 201 24.90 28.17 -13.16
N LEU A 202 23.63 28.47 -13.46
CA LEU A 202 23.08 29.82 -13.48
C LEU A 202 22.86 30.40 -12.09
N LYS A 203 22.93 29.58 -11.04
CA LYS A 203 22.74 29.96 -9.63
C LYS A 203 24.06 30.04 -8.86
N ARG A 204 25.17 30.45 -9.53
CA ARG A 204 26.52 30.39 -8.94
C ARG A 204 26.63 31.23 -7.67
N GLU A 205 26.05 32.42 -7.65
CA GLU A 205 26.06 33.33 -6.49
C GLU A 205 25.27 32.75 -5.32
N ASP A 206 24.05 32.21 -5.58
CA ASP A 206 23.23 31.54 -4.57
C ASP A 206 23.95 30.33 -3.99
N LEU A 207 24.63 29.53 -4.84
CA LEU A 207 25.42 28.37 -4.42
C LEU A 207 26.61 28.79 -3.56
N GLN A 208 27.33 29.84 -3.94
CA GLN A 208 28.45 30.37 -3.16
C GLN A 208 27.97 30.77 -1.75
N ALA A 209 26.88 31.54 -1.67
CA ALA A 209 26.30 31.94 -0.40
C ALA A 209 25.78 30.71 0.42
N ALA A 210 25.22 29.69 -0.26
CA ALA A 210 24.73 28.49 0.39
C ALA A 210 25.84 27.55 0.91
N LEU A 211 27.04 27.61 0.33
CA LEU A 211 28.22 26.86 0.72
C LEU A 211 29.12 27.54 1.72
N ASP A 212 28.85 28.84 2.00
CA ASP A 212 29.57 29.66 2.98
C ASP A 212 29.05 29.32 4.40
N GLY A 213 29.72 28.38 5.05
CA GLY A 213 29.39 27.92 6.40
C GLY A 213 30.59 27.28 7.10
N ASP A 214 30.44 27.03 8.39
CA ASP A 214 31.51 26.59 9.29
C ASP A 214 31.33 25.11 9.70
N LEU A 215 31.80 24.18 8.85
CA LEU A 215 31.81 22.77 9.17
C LEU A 215 32.98 22.42 10.11
N THR A 216 32.66 22.04 11.34
CA THR A 216 33.65 21.55 12.31
C THR A 216 34.10 20.14 11.97
N LYS A 217 35.22 19.69 12.58
CA LYS A 217 35.68 18.30 12.47
C LYS A 217 34.59 17.27 12.87
N ARG A 218 33.69 17.63 13.78
CA ARG A 218 32.56 16.78 14.21
C ARG A 218 31.49 16.67 13.14
N HIS A 219 31.15 17.80 12.48
CA HIS A 219 30.25 17.79 11.32
C HIS A 219 30.80 16.89 10.21
N MET A 220 32.09 17.07 9.87
CA MET A 220 32.75 16.27 8.84
C MET A 220 32.73 14.76 9.16
N PHE A 221 32.99 14.39 10.42
CA PHE A 221 32.93 13.01 10.87
C PHE A 221 31.53 12.41 10.66
N VAL A 222 30.46 13.13 11.05
CA VAL A 222 29.08 12.65 10.88
C VAL A 222 28.67 12.62 9.41
N LEU A 223 29.02 13.64 8.62
CA LEU A 223 28.73 13.69 7.19
C LEU A 223 29.37 12.54 6.42
N THR A 224 30.61 12.18 6.75
CA THR A 224 31.31 11.02 6.18
C THR A 224 30.54 9.72 6.42
N HIS A 225 30.08 9.48 7.65
CA HIS A 225 29.31 8.29 7.99
C HIS A 225 27.93 8.29 7.33
N LEU A 226 27.23 9.41 7.29
CA LEU A 226 25.95 9.53 6.62
C LEU A 226 26.07 9.24 5.12
N HIS A 227 27.08 9.84 4.45
CA HIS A 227 27.31 9.62 3.02
C HIS A 227 27.61 8.13 2.71
N ALA A 228 28.47 7.49 3.53
CA ALA A 228 28.77 6.06 3.40
C ALA A 228 27.51 5.20 3.60
N HIS A 229 26.70 5.48 4.61
CA HIS A 229 25.46 4.74 4.87
C HIS A 229 24.41 4.94 3.78
N ILE A 230 24.23 6.16 3.27
CA ILE A 230 23.36 6.45 2.12
C ILE A 230 23.78 5.60 0.91
N SER A 231 25.09 5.55 0.60
CA SER A 231 25.62 4.76 -0.53
C SER A 231 25.37 3.26 -0.39
N ILE A 232 25.50 2.72 0.83
CA ILE A 232 25.18 1.31 1.14
C ILE A 232 23.68 1.05 0.91
N LEU A 233 22.81 1.90 1.46
CA LEU A 233 21.36 1.77 1.30
C LEU A 233 20.92 1.83 -0.17
N GLU A 234 21.54 2.69 -0.98
CA GLU A 234 21.28 2.77 -2.42
C GLU A 234 21.67 1.49 -3.15
N LYS A 235 22.84 0.92 -2.82
CA LYS A 235 23.29 -0.36 -3.38
C LYS A 235 22.31 -1.48 -3.02
N ASP A 236 21.95 -1.60 -1.74
CA ASP A 236 21.02 -2.62 -1.27
C ASP A 236 19.64 -2.48 -1.94
N LEU A 237 19.14 -1.25 -2.09
CA LEU A 237 17.89 -0.98 -2.79
C LEU A 237 17.96 -1.40 -4.26
N ALA A 238 19.06 -1.12 -4.96
CA ALA A 238 19.26 -1.53 -6.35
C ALA A 238 19.29 -3.06 -6.49
N GLU A 239 19.95 -3.78 -5.58
CA GLU A 239 19.99 -5.24 -5.57
C GLU A 239 18.58 -5.84 -5.34
N LEU A 240 17.82 -5.28 -4.38
CA LEU A 240 16.45 -5.72 -4.11
C LEU A 240 15.53 -5.44 -5.30
N ASP A 241 15.70 -4.30 -5.98
CA ASP A 241 14.93 -3.94 -7.17
C ASP A 241 15.21 -4.91 -8.32
N ALA A 242 16.47 -5.23 -8.57
CA ALA A 242 16.86 -6.22 -9.56
C ALA A 242 16.26 -7.60 -9.27
N TYR A 243 16.32 -8.04 -8.02
CA TYR A 243 15.73 -9.30 -7.58
C TYR A 243 14.20 -9.33 -7.79
N ILE A 244 13.50 -8.28 -7.37
CA ILE A 244 12.05 -8.16 -7.53
C ILE A 244 11.66 -8.18 -9.01
N LEU A 245 12.37 -7.44 -9.86
CA LEU A 245 12.08 -7.39 -11.29
C LEU A 245 12.34 -8.75 -11.98
N GLY A 246 13.41 -9.44 -11.62
CA GLY A 246 13.70 -10.80 -12.13
C GLY A 246 12.60 -11.79 -11.74
N ALA A 247 12.06 -11.68 -10.53
CA ALA A 247 10.97 -12.53 -10.06
C ALA A 247 9.63 -12.27 -10.76
N MET A 248 9.48 -11.18 -11.53
CA MET A 248 8.26 -10.89 -12.31
C MET A 248 8.16 -11.68 -13.61
N THR A 249 9.12 -12.52 -13.95
CA THR A 249 9.10 -13.32 -15.19
C THR A 249 7.79 -14.11 -15.39
N PRO A 250 7.24 -14.83 -14.41
CA PRO A 250 5.96 -15.54 -14.56
C PRO A 250 4.76 -14.59 -14.76
N TYR A 251 4.87 -13.37 -14.29
CA TYR A 251 3.82 -12.32 -14.30
C TYR A 251 4.07 -11.25 -15.36
N HIS A 252 4.97 -11.51 -16.33
CA HIS A 252 5.47 -10.54 -17.30
C HIS A 252 4.34 -9.81 -18.07
N TRP A 253 3.27 -10.52 -18.46
CA TRP A 253 2.14 -9.91 -19.15
C TRP A 253 1.44 -8.86 -18.29
N ALA A 254 1.15 -9.18 -17.03
CA ALA A 254 0.49 -8.28 -16.08
C ALA A 254 1.41 -7.13 -15.69
N HIS A 255 2.71 -7.42 -15.51
CA HIS A 255 3.74 -6.44 -15.19
C HIS A 255 3.86 -5.38 -16.29
N ARG A 256 3.93 -5.77 -17.56
CA ARG A 256 3.93 -4.83 -18.69
C ARG A 256 2.62 -4.10 -18.84
N LEU A 257 1.50 -4.79 -18.61
CA LEU A 257 0.18 -4.20 -18.71
C LEU A 257 0.01 -3.01 -17.75
N LEU A 258 0.40 -3.18 -16.48
CA LEU A 258 0.28 -2.12 -15.48
C LEU A 258 1.16 -0.90 -15.77
N GLN A 259 2.31 -1.08 -16.42
CA GLN A 259 3.20 0.02 -16.81
C GLN A 259 2.60 0.94 -17.88
N THR A 260 1.53 0.53 -18.56
CA THR A 260 0.81 1.41 -19.49
C THR A 260 0.01 2.49 -18.78
N ILE A 261 -0.21 2.36 -17.46
CA ILE A 261 -0.92 3.37 -16.65
C ILE A 261 0.06 4.51 -16.32
N PRO A 262 -0.25 5.77 -16.68
CA PRO A 262 0.57 6.91 -16.29
C PRO A 262 0.84 6.95 -14.78
N GLY A 263 2.13 7.06 -14.41
CA GLY A 263 2.57 7.09 -13.01
C GLY A 263 2.82 5.72 -12.37
N ILE A 264 2.79 4.64 -13.14
CA ILE A 264 3.22 3.31 -12.71
C ILE A 264 4.46 2.91 -13.50
N ASP A 265 5.59 2.86 -12.83
CA ASP A 265 6.87 2.37 -13.38
C ASP A 265 7.04 0.86 -13.20
N GLN A 266 8.21 0.34 -13.57
CA GLN A 266 8.55 -1.08 -13.48
C GLN A 266 8.48 -1.59 -12.03
N ILE A 267 9.04 -0.85 -11.08
CA ILE A 267 9.05 -1.25 -9.67
C ILE A 267 7.67 -1.14 -9.06
N ALA A 268 6.95 -0.06 -9.30
CA ALA A 268 5.60 0.10 -8.79
C ALA A 268 4.66 -1.00 -9.30
N SER A 269 4.75 -1.38 -10.58
CA SER A 269 3.94 -2.45 -11.15
C SER A 269 4.24 -3.81 -10.50
N ALA A 270 5.53 -4.13 -10.27
CA ALA A 270 5.94 -5.34 -9.55
C ALA A 270 5.42 -5.35 -8.12
N LEU A 271 5.59 -4.25 -7.37
CA LEU A 271 5.10 -4.13 -6.00
C LEU A 271 3.56 -4.25 -5.90
N ILE A 272 2.83 -3.74 -6.88
CA ILE A 272 1.37 -3.91 -6.96
C ILE A 272 1.03 -5.39 -7.15
N LEU A 273 1.65 -6.08 -8.12
CA LEU A 273 1.39 -7.51 -8.38
C LEU A 273 1.76 -8.39 -7.19
N ILE A 274 2.85 -8.11 -6.49
CA ILE A 274 3.24 -8.81 -5.25
C ILE A 274 2.12 -8.73 -4.19
N GLU A 275 1.40 -7.61 -4.14
CA GLU A 275 0.33 -7.44 -3.14
C GLU A 275 -1.02 -7.98 -3.60
N ILE A 276 -1.39 -7.90 -4.88
CA ILE A 276 -2.73 -8.30 -5.34
C ILE A 276 -2.76 -9.54 -6.23
N GLY A 277 -1.60 -9.99 -6.76
CA GLY A 277 -1.55 -11.02 -7.81
C GLY A 277 -2.09 -10.51 -9.14
N ASP A 278 -2.24 -11.42 -10.08
CA ASP A 278 -2.78 -11.18 -11.42
C ASP A 278 -4.18 -11.78 -11.64
N ASP A 279 -4.63 -12.65 -10.72
CA ASP A 279 -5.97 -13.26 -10.74
C ASP A 279 -7.00 -12.41 -9.99
N MET A 280 -7.78 -11.66 -10.73
CA MET A 280 -8.83 -10.79 -10.19
C MET A 280 -10.10 -11.53 -9.76
N THR A 281 -10.26 -12.80 -10.11
CA THR A 281 -11.42 -13.62 -9.69
C THR A 281 -11.47 -13.75 -8.17
N ARG A 282 -10.30 -13.77 -7.52
CA ARG A 282 -10.13 -13.81 -6.06
C ARG A 282 -10.82 -12.66 -5.31
N PHE A 283 -10.95 -11.51 -5.94
CA PHE A 283 -11.64 -10.36 -5.38
C PHE A 283 -13.09 -10.26 -5.83
N GLY A 284 -13.43 -10.84 -6.98
CA GLY A 284 -14.76 -10.88 -7.55
C GLY A 284 -15.31 -9.55 -8.06
N ALA A 285 -14.84 -8.40 -7.55
CA ALA A 285 -15.28 -7.08 -8.00
C ALA A 285 -14.23 -5.99 -7.69
N PRO A 286 -14.15 -4.91 -8.52
CA PRO A 286 -13.20 -3.80 -8.31
C PRO A 286 -13.39 -3.10 -6.97
N ASP A 287 -14.62 -3.00 -6.48
CA ASP A 287 -14.92 -2.34 -5.21
C ASP A 287 -14.46 -3.17 -3.99
N ARG A 288 -14.48 -4.49 -4.10
CA ARG A 288 -13.92 -5.38 -3.07
C ARG A 288 -12.41 -5.27 -2.98
N LEU A 289 -11.70 -5.21 -4.12
CA LEU A 289 -10.26 -4.94 -4.15
C LEU A 289 -9.94 -3.57 -3.56
N ALA A 290 -10.69 -2.52 -3.91
CA ALA A 290 -10.50 -1.18 -3.37
C ALA A 290 -10.75 -1.11 -1.84
N ALA A 291 -11.72 -1.87 -1.33
CA ALA A 291 -11.99 -1.99 0.10
C ALA A 291 -10.86 -2.72 0.82
N TRP A 292 -10.37 -3.83 0.25
CA TRP A 292 -9.21 -4.59 0.75
C TRP A 292 -7.92 -3.74 0.78
N ALA A 293 -7.73 -2.88 -0.24
CA ALA A 293 -6.62 -1.94 -0.32
C ALA A 293 -6.73 -0.74 0.64
N ALA A 294 -7.70 -0.71 1.54
CA ALA A 294 -7.95 0.40 2.48
C ALA A 294 -8.15 1.77 1.80
N LEU A 295 -8.67 1.81 0.58
CA LEU A 295 -8.91 3.03 -0.18
C LEU A 295 -10.37 3.49 -0.14
N CYS A 296 -11.30 2.62 0.29
CA CYS A 296 -12.70 2.99 0.46
C CYS A 296 -12.91 3.79 1.74
N PRO A 297 -13.75 4.83 1.72
CA PRO A 297 -14.15 5.52 2.93
C PRO A 297 -14.94 4.59 3.85
N GLY A 298 -14.75 4.74 5.16
CA GLY A 298 -15.59 4.09 6.15
C GLY A 298 -17.00 4.68 6.13
N ASN A 299 -18.01 3.80 6.28
CA ASN A 299 -19.39 4.24 6.47
C ASN A 299 -19.65 4.36 7.98
N ASN A 300 -19.25 5.50 8.56
CA ASN A 300 -19.52 5.82 9.97
C ASN A 300 -20.55 6.94 10.01
N GLU A 301 -21.80 6.53 9.91
CA GLU A 301 -22.96 7.41 9.90
C GLU A 301 -23.96 6.90 10.94
N SER A 302 -24.60 7.82 11.67
CA SER A 302 -25.64 7.51 12.65
C SER A 302 -26.70 8.60 12.57
N ALA A 303 -27.96 8.21 12.43
CA ALA A 303 -29.11 9.12 12.31
C ALA A 303 -28.91 10.21 11.24
N GLY A 304 -28.42 9.84 10.04
CA GLY A 304 -28.17 10.76 8.93
C GLY A 304 -26.93 11.67 9.11
N LYS A 305 -26.25 11.61 10.27
CA LYS A 305 -25.04 12.41 10.52
C LYS A 305 -23.78 11.60 10.30
N ARG A 306 -22.94 12.04 9.36
CA ARG A 306 -21.64 11.42 9.06
C ARG A 306 -20.62 11.75 10.15
N LYS A 307 -20.20 10.75 10.94
CA LYS A 307 -19.26 10.90 12.06
C LYS A 307 -17.80 10.93 11.59
N SER A 308 -17.42 10.13 10.57
CA SER A 308 -16.05 10.07 10.08
C SER A 308 -15.98 9.69 8.60
N GLY A 309 -15.04 10.33 7.88
CA GLY A 309 -14.68 9.99 6.51
C GLY A 309 -13.34 9.24 6.41
N LYS A 310 -12.80 8.72 7.52
CA LYS A 310 -11.57 7.93 7.51
C LYS A 310 -11.77 6.66 6.67
N THR A 311 -10.73 6.23 5.96
CA THR A 311 -10.75 4.96 5.23
C THR A 311 -10.82 3.79 6.19
N ARG A 312 -11.43 2.68 5.75
CA ARG A 312 -11.46 1.42 6.50
C ARG A 312 -10.05 0.86 6.70
N LYS A 313 -9.87 0.01 7.71
CA LYS A 313 -8.65 -0.80 7.85
C LYS A 313 -8.55 -1.78 6.69
N GLY A 314 -7.33 -2.06 6.23
CA GLY A 314 -7.03 -2.97 5.13
C GLY A 314 -5.53 -2.99 4.86
N ASN A 315 -5.11 -3.41 3.66
CA ASN A 315 -3.70 -3.48 3.31
C ASN A 315 -3.09 -2.07 3.14
N ALA A 316 -2.36 -1.63 4.16
CA ALA A 316 -1.72 -0.31 4.18
C ALA A 316 -0.55 -0.19 3.18
N ILE A 317 0.03 -1.32 2.77
CA ILE A 317 1.18 -1.32 1.86
C ILE A 317 0.73 -1.00 0.44
N ILE A 318 -0.28 -1.70 -0.08
CA ILE A 318 -0.82 -1.38 -1.40
C ILE A 318 -1.40 0.04 -1.45
N ARG A 319 -2.02 0.51 -0.37
CA ARG A 319 -2.48 1.90 -0.28
C ARG A 319 -1.32 2.89 -0.41
N TYR A 320 -0.20 2.63 0.26
CA TYR A 320 0.99 3.46 0.15
C TYR A 320 1.51 3.49 -1.29
N ILE A 321 1.73 2.32 -1.91
CA ILE A 321 2.22 2.20 -3.29
C ILE A 321 1.31 2.98 -4.25
N LEU A 322 0.00 2.80 -4.15
CA LEU A 322 -0.95 3.48 -5.03
C LEU A 322 -1.04 4.99 -4.78
N CYS A 323 -0.78 5.47 -3.56
CA CYS A 323 -0.67 6.90 -3.30
C CYS A 323 0.58 7.50 -3.95
N GLU A 324 1.71 6.78 -3.96
CA GLU A 324 2.92 7.21 -4.69
C GLU A 324 2.68 7.21 -6.20
N CYS A 325 2.08 6.14 -6.76
CA CYS A 325 1.67 6.11 -8.17
C CYS A 325 0.71 7.27 -8.52
N ALA A 326 -0.23 7.59 -7.64
CA ALA A 326 -1.15 8.71 -7.81
C ALA A 326 -0.42 10.06 -7.79
N ASN A 327 0.59 10.22 -6.95
CA ASN A 327 1.45 11.41 -6.94
C ASN A 327 2.25 11.55 -8.23
N ALA A 328 2.77 10.46 -8.79
CA ALA A 328 3.44 10.47 -10.08
C ALA A 328 2.46 10.77 -11.23
N ALA A 329 1.31 10.08 -11.26
CA ALA A 329 0.29 10.21 -12.30
C ALA A 329 -0.27 11.63 -12.42
N ARG A 330 -0.44 12.37 -11.31
CA ARG A 330 -0.94 13.76 -11.33
C ARG A 330 -0.03 14.74 -12.05
N MET A 331 1.26 14.39 -12.22
CA MET A 331 2.26 15.22 -12.89
C MET A 331 2.35 14.94 -14.39
N THR A 332 1.62 13.94 -14.89
CA THR A 332 1.60 13.57 -16.31
C THR A 332 0.60 14.41 -17.10
N LYS A 333 0.76 14.40 -18.44
CA LYS A 333 -0.24 14.98 -19.36
C LYS A 333 -1.26 13.89 -19.77
N SER A 334 -2.19 13.56 -18.83
CA SER A 334 -3.17 12.49 -19.03
C SER A 334 -4.54 12.87 -18.46
N SER A 335 -5.60 12.21 -18.91
CA SER A 335 -6.93 12.37 -18.29
C SER A 335 -6.93 11.93 -16.82
N LEU A 336 -6.00 11.11 -16.38
CA LEU A 336 -5.79 10.80 -14.96
C LEU A 336 -5.36 12.05 -14.17
N ALA A 337 -4.40 12.83 -14.70
CA ALA A 337 -3.98 14.09 -14.09
C ALA A 337 -5.13 15.12 -14.05
N ALA A 338 -5.89 15.25 -15.14
CA ALA A 338 -7.07 16.11 -15.20
C ALA A 338 -8.13 15.68 -14.17
N LYS A 339 -8.32 14.36 -13.97
CA LYS A 339 -9.19 13.84 -12.91
C LYS A 339 -8.72 14.24 -11.50
N TYR A 340 -7.41 14.18 -11.23
CA TYR A 340 -6.87 14.65 -9.96
C TYR A 340 -7.16 16.13 -9.74
N LYS A 341 -6.91 17.01 -10.74
CA LYS A 341 -7.24 18.45 -10.67
C LYS A 341 -8.72 18.67 -10.34
N SER A 342 -9.63 17.95 -10.98
CA SER A 342 -11.06 18.04 -10.69
C SER A 342 -11.45 17.65 -9.25
N LEU A 343 -10.68 16.76 -8.61
CA LEU A 343 -10.86 16.42 -7.19
C LEU A 343 -10.37 17.52 -6.25
N MET A 344 -9.29 18.23 -6.63
CA MET A 344 -8.71 19.33 -5.84
C MET A 344 -9.67 20.50 -5.67
N VAL A 345 -10.59 20.72 -6.60
CA VAL A 345 -11.60 21.78 -6.47
C VAL A 345 -12.45 21.65 -5.20
N ARG A 346 -12.63 20.44 -4.67
CA ARG A 346 -13.52 20.16 -3.53
C ARG A 346 -12.85 19.49 -2.35
N LYS A 347 -11.59 19.09 -2.50
CA LYS A 347 -10.88 18.27 -1.49
C LYS A 347 -9.46 18.79 -1.34
N THR A 348 -8.89 18.62 -0.15
CA THR A 348 -7.48 18.87 0.09
C THR A 348 -6.61 17.84 -0.65
N HIS A 349 -5.35 18.16 -0.87
CA HIS A 349 -4.37 17.28 -1.54
C HIS A 349 -4.40 15.84 -1.02
N LYS A 350 -4.25 15.64 0.30
CA LYS A 350 -4.25 14.30 0.92
C LYS A 350 -5.52 13.49 0.62
N LYS A 351 -6.70 14.15 0.68
CA LYS A 351 -7.97 13.50 0.36
C LYS A 351 -8.12 13.20 -1.12
N SER A 352 -7.59 14.08 -1.99
CA SER A 352 -7.62 13.92 -3.45
C SER A 352 -6.72 12.77 -3.91
N ILE A 353 -5.51 12.63 -3.34
CA ILE A 353 -4.59 11.52 -3.64
C ILE A 353 -5.22 10.18 -3.28
N VAL A 354 -5.82 10.04 -2.09
CA VAL A 354 -6.48 8.78 -1.71
C VAL A 354 -7.66 8.46 -2.61
N ALA A 355 -8.48 9.46 -2.98
CA ALA A 355 -9.59 9.27 -3.91
C ALA A 355 -9.11 8.93 -5.34
N PHE A 356 -7.97 9.45 -5.73
CA PHE A 356 -7.35 9.16 -7.01
C PHE A 356 -6.73 7.75 -7.01
N ALA A 357 -6.01 7.35 -5.96
CA ALA A 357 -5.52 6.00 -5.76
C ALA A 357 -6.66 4.96 -5.77
N HIS A 358 -7.82 5.29 -5.19
CA HIS A 358 -9.04 4.47 -5.29
C HIS A 358 -9.49 4.27 -6.75
N LYS A 359 -9.43 5.33 -7.58
CA LYS A 359 -9.75 5.17 -9.02
C LYS A 359 -8.70 4.30 -9.72
N MET A 360 -7.41 4.47 -9.41
CA MET A 360 -6.33 3.68 -10.02
C MET A 360 -6.46 2.19 -9.70
N ILE A 361 -6.75 1.80 -8.46
CA ILE A 361 -6.89 0.36 -8.11
C ILE A 361 -8.08 -0.29 -8.83
N ARG A 362 -9.19 0.43 -9.02
CA ARG A 362 -10.33 -0.05 -9.79
C ARG A 362 -10.00 -0.21 -11.27
N LEU A 363 -9.20 0.71 -11.82
CA LEU A 363 -8.68 0.62 -13.18
C LEU A 363 -7.77 -0.59 -13.34
N ILE A 364 -6.82 -0.79 -12.42
CA ILE A 364 -5.92 -1.95 -12.36
C ILE A 364 -6.72 -3.25 -12.37
N TYR A 365 -7.77 -3.35 -11.53
CA TYR A 365 -8.66 -4.52 -11.53
C TYR A 365 -9.24 -4.81 -12.91
N VAL A 366 -9.83 -3.81 -13.57
CA VAL A 366 -10.48 -3.97 -14.89
C VAL A 366 -9.46 -4.39 -15.95
N MET A 367 -8.29 -3.75 -15.94
CA MET A 367 -7.22 -4.07 -16.91
C MET A 367 -6.69 -5.50 -16.74
N LEU A 368 -6.43 -5.94 -15.51
CA LEU A 368 -5.98 -7.32 -15.24
C LEU A 368 -7.08 -8.35 -15.58
N ALA A 369 -8.34 -8.06 -15.24
CA ALA A 369 -9.46 -8.95 -15.53
C ALA A 369 -9.73 -9.11 -17.04
N ARG A 370 -9.55 -8.03 -17.82
CA ARG A 370 -9.77 -8.02 -19.27
C ARG A 370 -8.52 -8.31 -20.08
N LYS A 371 -7.34 -8.23 -19.44
CA LYS A 371 -6.01 -8.30 -20.09
C LYS A 371 -5.81 -7.23 -21.18
N GLU A 372 -6.40 -6.05 -20.98
CA GLU A 372 -6.33 -4.92 -21.90
C GLU A 372 -5.44 -3.80 -21.35
N PRO A 373 -4.58 -3.18 -22.20
CA PRO A 373 -3.73 -2.07 -21.79
C PRO A 373 -4.56 -0.82 -21.49
N TYR A 374 -3.97 0.09 -20.71
CA TYR A 374 -4.58 1.40 -20.46
C TYR A 374 -4.72 2.17 -21.77
N ARG A 375 -5.93 2.65 -22.03
CA ARG A 375 -6.23 3.61 -23.09
C ARG A 375 -6.71 4.90 -22.44
N ASP A 376 -6.01 6.01 -22.71
CA ASP A 376 -6.45 7.30 -22.19
C ASP A 376 -7.80 7.65 -22.81
N PRO A 377 -8.88 7.81 -22.03
CA PRO A 377 -10.18 8.13 -22.58
C PRO A 377 -10.28 9.56 -23.15
N MET A 378 -9.17 10.34 -23.11
CA MET A 378 -9.09 11.73 -23.59
C MET A 378 -10.19 12.63 -23.04
N VAL A 379 -10.68 12.32 -21.83
CA VAL A 379 -11.76 13.07 -21.20
C VAL A 379 -11.22 14.40 -20.69
N ASP A 380 -11.75 15.49 -21.20
CA ASP A 380 -11.51 16.83 -20.67
C ASP A 380 -12.30 17.04 -19.36
N TYR A 381 -11.68 16.60 -18.26
CA TYR A 381 -12.27 16.78 -16.93
C TYR A 381 -12.36 18.25 -16.52
N ASP A 382 -11.53 19.14 -17.08
CA ASP A 382 -11.54 20.56 -16.77
C ASP A 382 -12.77 21.21 -17.40
N ALA A 383 -13.04 20.93 -18.68
CA ALA A 383 -14.29 21.35 -19.35
C ALA A 383 -15.55 20.77 -18.67
N MET A 384 -15.53 19.46 -18.32
CA MET A 384 -16.64 18.84 -17.59
C MET A 384 -16.85 19.47 -16.20
N SER A 385 -15.76 19.76 -15.47
CA SER A 385 -15.82 20.38 -14.16
C SER A 385 -16.30 21.83 -14.26
N ALA A 386 -15.80 22.59 -15.24
CA ALA A 386 -16.25 23.95 -15.52
C ALA A 386 -17.76 23.98 -15.85
N LYS A 387 -18.19 23.15 -16.79
CA LYS A 387 -19.62 23.05 -17.18
C LYS A 387 -20.53 22.71 -15.97
N LYS A 388 -20.10 21.77 -15.13
CA LYS A 388 -20.87 21.37 -13.93
C LYS A 388 -20.91 22.43 -12.85
N ASN A 389 -19.83 23.17 -12.63
CA ASN A 389 -19.71 24.15 -11.55
C ASN A 389 -20.02 25.59 -11.99
N ALA A 390 -20.10 25.85 -13.29
CA ALA A 390 -20.39 27.19 -13.84
C ALA A 390 -21.62 27.86 -13.20
N PRO A 391 -22.79 27.19 -13.02
CA PRO A 391 -23.94 27.84 -12.39
C PRO A 391 -23.65 28.32 -10.98
N ARG A 392 -22.88 27.56 -10.19
CA ARG A 392 -22.51 27.94 -8.84
C ARG A 392 -21.50 29.09 -8.84
N TRP A 393 -20.50 29.06 -9.72
CA TRP A 393 -19.50 30.09 -9.82
C TRP A 393 -20.09 31.43 -10.31
N ILE A 394 -20.98 31.36 -11.31
CA ILE A 394 -21.73 32.51 -11.78
C ILE A 394 -22.55 33.13 -10.65
N LYS A 395 -23.25 32.30 -9.86
CA LYS A 395 -24.00 32.78 -8.69
C LYS A 395 -23.10 33.50 -7.68
N GLN A 396 -21.92 32.94 -7.39
CA GLN A 396 -20.97 33.55 -6.48
C GLN A 396 -20.40 34.87 -7.02
N LEU A 397 -20.00 34.90 -8.31
CA LEU A 397 -19.50 36.10 -8.96
C LEU A 397 -20.55 37.21 -9.00
N LYS A 398 -21.82 36.87 -9.22
CA LYS A 398 -22.94 37.83 -9.12
C LYS A 398 -23.10 38.39 -7.70
N MET A 399 -22.98 37.56 -6.67
CA MET A 399 -23.10 37.98 -5.27
C MET A 399 -22.01 38.96 -4.84
N ILE A 400 -20.79 38.85 -5.41
CA ILE A 400 -19.66 39.76 -5.10
C ILE A 400 -19.51 40.87 -6.13
N GLY A 401 -20.47 41.07 -7.06
CA GLY A 401 -20.48 42.13 -8.08
C GLY A 401 -19.41 42.00 -9.18
N GLN A 402 -18.76 40.85 -9.30
CA GLN A 402 -17.67 40.62 -10.29
C GLN A 402 -18.11 39.85 -11.55
N TRP A 403 -19.41 39.73 -11.79
CA TRP A 403 -19.92 39.11 -13.01
C TRP A 403 -20.00 40.10 -14.18
N PRO A 404 -19.28 39.91 -15.29
CA PRO A 404 -19.18 40.90 -16.38
C PRO A 404 -20.49 41.18 -17.16
N GLY A 405 -21.54 40.39 -16.91
CA GLY A 405 -22.85 40.57 -17.56
C GLY A 405 -23.86 41.43 -16.81
N GLN A 406 -23.49 42.10 -15.73
CA GLN A 406 -24.32 43.10 -15.06
C GLN A 406 -23.75 44.50 -15.39
N THR A 407 -24.21 45.08 -16.46
CA THR A 407 -24.18 46.53 -16.59
C THR A 407 -25.00 47.12 -15.44
N PRO A 408 -24.46 48.05 -14.61
CA PRO A 408 -25.29 48.72 -13.60
C PRO A 408 -26.43 49.42 -14.34
N ALA A 409 -27.65 49.24 -13.84
CA ALA A 409 -28.79 50.01 -14.33
C ALA A 409 -28.47 51.51 -14.27
N PRO A 410 -28.81 52.32 -15.30
CA PRO A 410 -28.56 53.75 -15.23
C PRO A 410 -29.28 54.32 -14.01
N VAL A 411 -28.55 55.01 -13.16
CA VAL A 411 -29.08 55.75 -12.03
C VAL A 411 -29.97 56.84 -12.66
N SER A 412 -31.29 56.70 -12.50
CA SER A 412 -32.24 57.75 -12.87
C SER A 412 -32.02 58.95 -11.96
N THR A 413 -31.50 60.00 -12.54
CA THR A 413 -31.43 61.35 -11.96
C THR A 413 -32.83 61.91 -11.78
#